data_c80e8b44963acd54d227f8c26a96ecb7
#
_entry.id   c80e8b44963acd54d227f8c26a96ecb7
#
_cell.length_a   1.000
_cell.length_b   1.000
_cell.length_c   1.000
_cell.angle_alpha   90.00
_cell.angle_beta   90.00
_cell.angle_gamma   90.00
#
_symmetry.space_group_name_H-M   'P 1'
#
loop_
_entity.id
_entity.type
_entity.pdbx_description
1 polymer ?
#
loop_
_entity_poly.entity_id
_entity_poly.type
_entity_poly.pdbx_seq_one_letter_code
_entity_poly.pdbx_strand_id
1 'polypeptide(L)'
;MRILGIDPGTASTGYGIIDIPEDILARENGDYDIQLIDYGFVSTPKDTLMERRLVQLFSELDLIFKKYKPDQVIIEMLFFGANARTAIAVGQARGVIMLCAGFHKVSITEYSGPSVKLMVTGSGRADKKQVHEGVRNFLAKVKGEKAAELSKPMVGTKRKKTWDDNAVDAVAIAICHVLKLVAK
;
A
#
# COMPACT_ATOMS: atom_id res chain seq x y z
N MET A 1 -3.20 16.46 -0.92
CA MET A 1 -4.03 15.24 -1.04
C MET A 1 -3.33 14.08 -0.32
N ARG A 2 -4.06 13.32 0.49
CA ARG A 2 -3.53 12.16 1.25
C ARG A 2 -3.97 10.84 0.62
N ILE A 3 -3.03 9.98 0.31
CA ILE A 3 -3.24 8.68 -0.33
C ILE A 3 -2.99 7.58 0.70
N LEU A 4 -3.91 6.60 0.76
CA LEU A 4 -3.75 5.35 1.50
C LEU A 4 -3.60 4.20 0.50
N GLY A 5 -2.38 3.68 0.34
CA GLY A 5 -2.12 2.43 -0.38
C GLY A 5 -2.37 1.24 0.53
N ILE A 6 -3.06 0.22 0.03
CA ILE A 6 -3.34 -1.02 0.78
C ILE A 6 -3.00 -2.24 -0.08
N ASP A 7 -2.23 -3.16 0.52
CA ASP A 7 -1.98 -4.52 0.01
C ASP A 7 -2.88 -5.52 0.75
N PRO A 8 -3.97 -6.03 0.11
CA PRO A 8 -4.97 -6.84 0.78
C PRO A 8 -4.49 -8.24 1.15
N GLY A 9 -4.63 -8.62 2.41
CA GLY A 9 -4.42 -9.99 2.88
C GLY A 9 -5.16 -10.28 4.18
N THR A 10 -5.71 -11.48 4.36
CA THR A 10 -6.42 -11.82 5.59
C THR A 10 -5.49 -12.06 6.78
N ALA A 11 -4.30 -12.61 6.56
CA ALA A 11 -3.33 -12.83 7.63
C ALA A 11 -2.50 -11.57 7.95
N SER A 12 -2.28 -10.77 6.94
CA SER A 12 -1.54 -9.51 7.04
C SER A 12 -1.99 -8.59 5.89
N THR A 13 -2.50 -7.43 6.22
CA THR A 13 -2.86 -6.36 5.28
C THR A 13 -1.87 -5.23 5.45
N GLY A 14 -1.07 -4.94 4.43
CA GLY A 14 -0.14 -3.81 4.44
C GLY A 14 -0.86 -2.48 4.22
N TYR A 15 -0.33 -1.39 4.78
CA TYR A 15 -0.76 -0.04 4.48
C TYR A 15 0.41 0.93 4.35
N GLY A 16 0.26 1.96 3.51
CA GLY A 16 1.19 3.06 3.37
C GLY A 16 0.45 4.38 3.15
N ILE A 17 0.82 5.42 3.89
CA ILE A 17 0.19 6.76 3.84
C ILE A 17 1.17 7.73 3.20
N ILE A 18 0.78 8.32 2.08
CA ILE A 18 1.59 9.32 1.37
C ILE A 18 0.79 10.61 1.23
N ASP A 19 1.40 11.72 1.61
CA ASP A 19 0.91 13.05 1.29
C ASP A 19 1.57 13.57 0.01
N ILE A 20 0.75 14.14 -0.87
CA ILE A 20 1.20 14.83 -2.07
C ILE A 20 0.64 16.25 -2.08
N PRO A 21 1.42 17.24 -2.55
CA PRO A 21 0.95 18.61 -2.65
C PRO A 21 -0.21 18.72 -3.66
N GLU A 22 -1.10 19.69 -3.44
CA GLU A 22 -2.25 19.90 -4.34
C GLU A 22 -1.82 20.35 -5.73
N ASP A 23 -0.71 21.05 -5.83
CA ASP A 23 -0.13 21.57 -7.07
C ASP A 23 0.82 20.58 -7.79
N ILE A 24 0.82 19.30 -7.39
CA ILE A 24 1.75 18.29 -7.95
C ILE A 24 1.67 18.19 -9.48
N LEU A 25 0.49 18.43 -10.06
CA LEU A 25 0.27 18.40 -11.51
C LEU A 25 0.76 19.66 -12.23
N ALA A 26 1.01 20.76 -11.51
CA ALA A 26 1.48 22.02 -12.05
C ALA A 26 3.01 22.18 -11.99
N ARG A 27 3.73 21.26 -11.36
CA ARG A 27 5.17 21.34 -11.16
C ARG A 27 5.93 20.69 -12.31
N GLU A 28 6.65 21.49 -13.09
CA GLU A 28 7.43 21.02 -14.25
C GLU A 28 8.79 20.38 -13.89
N ASN A 29 9.31 20.58 -12.67
CA ASN A 29 10.71 20.27 -12.35
C ASN A 29 10.95 18.97 -11.60
N GLY A 30 9.96 18.09 -11.40
CA GLY A 30 10.15 16.78 -10.76
C GLY A 30 10.54 16.80 -9.27
N ASP A 31 10.67 17.96 -8.65
CA ASP A 31 10.87 18.11 -7.20
C ASP A 31 9.50 18.18 -6.51
N TYR A 32 8.94 17.01 -6.31
CA TYR A 32 7.65 16.88 -5.64
C TYR A 32 7.85 16.83 -4.14
N ASP A 33 7.23 17.74 -3.41
CA ASP A 33 7.21 17.73 -1.93
C ASP A 33 6.28 16.62 -1.40
N ILE A 34 6.64 15.38 -1.74
CA ILE A 34 5.95 14.17 -1.35
C ILE A 34 6.45 13.77 0.03
N GLN A 35 5.56 13.30 0.91
CA GLN A 35 5.91 12.83 2.23
C GLN A 35 5.32 11.44 2.51
N LEU A 36 6.15 10.50 2.95
CA LEU A 36 5.68 9.26 3.55
C LEU A 36 5.33 9.55 5.02
N ILE A 37 4.04 9.57 5.31
CA ILE A 37 3.51 9.93 6.65
C ILE A 37 3.60 8.75 7.59
N ASP A 38 3.18 7.56 7.15
CA ASP A 38 3.25 6.33 7.94
C ASP A 38 3.13 5.09 7.04
N TYR A 39 3.54 3.95 7.57
CA TYR A 39 3.40 2.65 6.92
C TYR A 39 3.37 1.55 7.99
N GLY A 40 2.78 0.43 7.64
CA GLY A 40 2.69 -0.70 8.55
C GLY A 40 1.80 -1.81 8.00
N PHE A 41 1.31 -2.64 8.89
CA PHE A 41 0.42 -3.73 8.53
C PHE A 41 -0.55 -4.04 9.67
N VAL A 42 -1.71 -4.53 9.30
CA VAL A 42 -2.72 -5.12 10.19
C VAL A 42 -2.55 -6.62 10.14
N SER A 43 -2.34 -7.26 11.29
CA SER A 43 -2.19 -8.71 11.39
C SER A 43 -3.38 -9.33 12.09
N THR A 44 -3.91 -10.42 11.55
CA THR A 44 -4.96 -11.21 12.21
C THR A 44 -4.49 -12.65 12.44
N PRO A 45 -4.75 -13.25 13.61
CA PRO A 45 -4.32 -14.61 13.94
C PRO A 45 -4.92 -15.66 12.98
N LYS A 46 -4.09 -16.60 12.50
CA LYS A 46 -4.51 -17.60 11.50
C LYS A 46 -5.41 -18.70 12.09
N ASP A 47 -5.35 -18.90 13.39
CA ASP A 47 -6.12 -19.87 14.18
C ASP A 47 -7.49 -19.34 14.62
N THR A 48 -7.79 -18.08 14.29
CA THR A 48 -9.08 -17.44 14.58
C THR A 48 -10.05 -17.64 13.41
N LEU A 49 -11.35 -17.76 13.71
CA LEU A 49 -12.42 -17.86 12.72
C LEU A 49 -12.41 -16.65 11.76
N MET A 50 -12.70 -16.90 10.49
CA MET A 50 -12.57 -15.89 9.44
C MET A 50 -13.41 -14.64 9.72
N GLU A 51 -14.66 -14.81 10.16
CA GLU A 51 -15.54 -13.69 10.48
C GLU A 51 -14.97 -12.78 11.58
N ARG A 52 -14.31 -13.34 12.59
CA ARG A 52 -13.66 -12.55 13.64
C ARG A 52 -12.42 -11.81 13.12
N ARG A 53 -11.66 -12.46 12.24
CA ARG A 53 -10.51 -11.84 11.57
C ARG A 53 -10.95 -10.65 10.70
N LEU A 54 -12.07 -10.78 9.98
CA LEU A 54 -12.60 -9.68 9.16
C LEU A 54 -13.10 -8.53 10.02
N VAL A 55 -13.73 -8.81 11.16
CA VAL A 55 -14.12 -7.77 12.14
C VAL A 55 -12.88 -7.05 12.69
N GLN A 56 -11.84 -7.79 13.08
CA GLN A 56 -10.59 -7.19 13.53
C GLN A 56 -9.96 -6.31 12.45
N LEU A 57 -9.89 -6.82 11.20
CA LEU A 57 -9.35 -6.07 10.07
C LEU A 57 -10.14 -4.76 9.85
N PHE A 58 -11.48 -4.81 9.91
CA PHE A 58 -12.31 -3.62 9.80
C PHE A 58 -12.02 -2.61 10.91
N SER A 59 -11.95 -3.07 12.16
CA SER A 59 -11.70 -2.20 13.31
C SER A 59 -10.35 -1.49 13.22
N GLU A 60 -9.30 -2.20 12.84
CA GLU A 60 -7.95 -1.62 12.68
C GLU A 60 -7.90 -0.63 11.49
N LEU A 61 -8.54 -0.98 10.36
CA LEU A 61 -8.66 -0.06 9.23
C LEU A 61 -9.45 1.19 9.58
N ASP A 62 -10.56 1.06 10.30
CA ASP A 62 -11.37 2.20 10.78
C ASP A 62 -10.55 3.18 11.63
N LEU A 63 -9.65 2.66 12.50
CA LEU A 63 -8.71 3.49 13.25
C LEU A 63 -7.72 4.21 12.33
N ILE A 64 -7.20 3.52 11.30
CA ILE A 64 -6.31 4.12 10.30
C ILE A 64 -7.03 5.25 9.55
N PHE A 65 -8.27 5.01 9.07
CA PHE A 65 -9.07 6.03 8.39
C PHE A 65 -9.37 7.24 9.27
N LYS A 66 -9.76 7.01 10.53
CA LYS A 66 -10.02 8.10 11.50
C LYS A 66 -8.77 8.92 11.81
N LYS A 67 -7.63 8.24 11.97
CA LYS A 67 -6.37 8.89 12.30
C LYS A 67 -5.81 9.71 11.14
N TYR A 68 -5.77 9.11 9.94
CA TYR A 68 -5.07 9.71 8.81
C TYR A 68 -5.99 10.48 7.85
N LYS A 69 -7.29 10.18 7.84
CA LYS A 69 -8.31 10.84 7.00
C LYS A 69 -7.86 10.90 5.53
N PRO A 70 -7.60 9.74 4.88
CA PRO A 70 -7.16 9.73 3.50
C PRO A 70 -8.23 10.31 2.57
N ASP A 71 -7.79 11.01 1.52
CA ASP A 71 -8.66 11.52 0.46
C ASP A 71 -8.97 10.42 -0.57
N GLN A 72 -8.05 9.45 -0.70
CA GLN A 72 -8.17 8.37 -1.67
C GLN A 72 -7.50 7.09 -1.15
N VAL A 73 -8.14 5.96 -1.45
CA VAL A 73 -7.59 4.61 -1.22
C VAL A 73 -7.12 4.02 -2.55
N ILE A 74 -5.93 3.44 -2.54
CA ILE A 74 -5.38 2.73 -3.69
C ILE A 74 -5.16 1.28 -3.30
N ILE A 75 -5.71 0.35 -4.08
CA ILE A 75 -5.57 -1.10 -3.84
C ILE A 75 -5.10 -1.82 -5.10
N GLU A 76 -4.45 -2.97 -4.91
CA GLU A 76 -4.13 -3.85 -6.02
C GLU A 76 -5.38 -4.63 -6.48
N MET A 77 -5.58 -4.73 -7.80
CA MET A 77 -6.63 -5.57 -8.39
C MET A 77 -6.38 -7.04 -8.07
N LEU A 78 -7.46 -7.75 -7.70
CA LEU A 78 -7.37 -9.18 -7.47
C LEU A 78 -7.16 -9.92 -8.79
N PHE A 79 -6.08 -10.69 -8.88
CA PHE A 79 -5.87 -11.65 -9.96
C PHE A 79 -6.22 -13.06 -9.46
N PHE A 80 -7.15 -13.72 -10.12
CA PHE A 80 -7.47 -15.12 -9.84
C PHE A 80 -6.35 -16.00 -10.42
N GLY A 81 -5.38 -16.38 -9.56
CA GLY A 81 -4.40 -17.40 -9.90
C GLY A 81 -4.94 -18.83 -9.68
N ALA A 82 -4.07 -19.82 -9.84
CA ALA A 82 -4.44 -21.25 -9.72
C ALA A 82 -4.96 -21.67 -8.32
N ASN A 83 -4.76 -20.87 -7.26
CA ASN A 83 -5.18 -21.20 -5.91
C ASN A 83 -6.45 -20.42 -5.48
N ALA A 84 -7.61 -21.03 -5.77
CA ALA A 84 -8.93 -20.47 -5.47
C ALA A 84 -9.14 -20.16 -3.97
N ARG A 85 -8.62 -21.00 -3.06
CA ARG A 85 -8.78 -20.79 -1.60
C ARG A 85 -8.11 -19.49 -1.15
N THR A 86 -6.91 -19.20 -1.63
CA THR A 86 -6.20 -17.95 -1.34
C THR A 86 -6.93 -16.75 -1.94
N ALA A 87 -7.44 -16.89 -3.17
CA ALA A 87 -8.18 -15.83 -3.83
C ALA A 87 -9.47 -15.46 -3.08
N ILE A 88 -10.23 -16.44 -2.55
CA ILE A 88 -11.41 -16.19 -1.72
C ILE A 88 -11.03 -15.40 -0.47
N ALA A 89 -10.00 -15.84 0.25
CA ALA A 89 -9.58 -15.18 1.48
C ALA A 89 -9.11 -13.73 1.25
N VAL A 90 -8.34 -13.48 0.19
CA VAL A 90 -7.94 -12.12 -0.20
C VAL A 90 -9.14 -11.30 -0.65
N GLY A 91 -10.09 -11.90 -1.39
CA GLY A 91 -11.35 -11.25 -1.78
C GLY A 91 -12.19 -10.80 -0.59
N GLN A 92 -12.24 -11.61 0.49
CA GLN A 92 -12.92 -11.23 1.73
C GLN A 92 -12.23 -10.04 2.42
N ALA A 93 -10.90 -10.05 2.55
CA ALA A 93 -10.15 -8.91 3.09
C ALA A 93 -10.37 -7.64 2.25
N ARG A 94 -10.34 -7.78 0.92
CA ARG A 94 -10.62 -6.69 0.00
C ARG A 94 -12.03 -6.14 0.17
N GLY A 95 -13.05 -7.00 0.34
CA GLY A 95 -14.42 -6.58 0.64
C GLY A 95 -14.51 -5.73 1.90
N VAL A 96 -13.76 -6.08 2.95
CA VAL A 96 -13.66 -5.29 4.19
C VAL A 96 -13.01 -3.94 3.95
N ILE A 97 -11.94 -3.88 3.14
CA ILE A 97 -11.28 -2.62 2.78
C ILE A 97 -12.25 -1.71 2.02
N MET A 98 -12.97 -2.25 1.04
CA MET A 98 -13.97 -1.51 0.26
C MET A 98 -15.12 -1.01 1.13
N LEU A 99 -15.61 -1.84 2.05
CA LEU A 99 -16.64 -1.47 3.02
C LEU A 99 -16.15 -0.32 3.91
N CYS A 100 -14.93 -0.41 4.44
CA CYS A 100 -14.36 0.63 5.29
C CYS A 100 -14.20 1.96 4.53
N ALA A 101 -13.68 1.93 3.29
CA ALA A 101 -13.57 3.12 2.45
C ALA A 101 -14.94 3.73 2.15
N GLY A 102 -15.95 2.92 1.80
CA GLY A 102 -17.33 3.37 1.60
C GLY A 102 -17.95 3.97 2.86
N PHE A 103 -17.70 3.38 4.03
CA PHE A 103 -18.15 3.89 5.33
C PHE A 103 -17.58 5.29 5.61
N HIS A 104 -16.32 5.52 5.27
CA HIS A 104 -15.65 6.81 5.39
C HIS A 104 -15.87 7.76 4.18
N LYS A 105 -16.64 7.33 3.17
CA LYS A 105 -16.93 8.08 1.94
C LYS A 105 -15.64 8.43 1.14
N VAL A 106 -14.64 7.58 1.21
CA VAL A 106 -13.36 7.72 0.50
C VAL A 106 -13.40 6.93 -0.81
N SER A 107 -12.99 7.55 -1.91
CA SER A 107 -12.93 6.89 -3.22
C SER A 107 -11.81 5.86 -3.29
N ILE A 108 -12.01 4.82 -4.12
CA ILE A 108 -11.03 3.77 -4.36
C ILE A 108 -10.56 3.83 -5.82
N THR A 109 -9.26 3.73 -6.02
CA THR A 109 -8.63 3.47 -7.32
C THR A 109 -7.87 2.15 -7.27
N GLU A 110 -7.96 1.38 -8.35
CA GLU A 110 -7.37 0.06 -8.46
C GLU A 110 -6.32 -0.01 -9.55
N TYR A 111 -5.22 -0.69 -9.26
CA TYR A 111 -4.16 -0.98 -10.24
C TYR A 111 -3.84 -2.47 -10.30
N SER A 112 -3.55 -2.97 -11.50
CA SER A 112 -3.05 -4.34 -11.65
C SER A 112 -1.62 -4.45 -11.12
N GLY A 113 -1.24 -5.64 -10.61
CA GLY A 113 0.12 -5.90 -10.14
C GLY A 113 1.19 -5.58 -11.18
N PRO A 114 1.06 -5.98 -12.47
CA PRO A 114 1.97 -5.55 -13.52
C PRO A 114 2.07 -4.03 -13.67
N SER A 115 0.97 -3.29 -13.47
CA SER A 115 0.97 -1.82 -13.53
C SER A 115 1.75 -1.20 -12.38
N VAL A 116 1.57 -1.72 -11.16
CA VAL A 116 2.35 -1.28 -9.99
C VAL A 116 3.84 -1.51 -10.22
N LYS A 117 4.20 -2.73 -10.65
CA LYS A 117 5.59 -3.10 -10.97
C LYS A 117 6.20 -2.18 -12.02
N LEU A 118 5.50 -1.96 -13.13
CA LEU A 118 5.96 -1.09 -14.21
C LEU A 118 6.26 0.33 -13.73
N MET A 119 5.34 0.92 -12.97
CA MET A 119 5.51 2.30 -12.48
C MET A 119 6.66 2.43 -11.48
N VAL A 120 6.83 1.45 -10.59
CA VAL A 120 7.85 1.51 -9.53
C VAL A 120 9.25 1.14 -10.02
N THR A 121 9.35 0.24 -11.02
CA THR A 121 10.64 -0.34 -11.44
C THR A 121 10.99 -0.13 -12.92
N GLY A 122 10.05 0.36 -13.73
CA GLY A 122 10.18 0.40 -15.19
C GLY A 122 9.86 -0.94 -15.88
N SER A 123 9.51 -2.01 -15.14
CA SER A 123 9.23 -3.34 -15.71
C SER A 123 8.01 -3.99 -15.06
N GLY A 124 6.98 -4.28 -15.85
CA GLY A 124 5.77 -4.98 -15.37
C GLY A 124 6.01 -6.45 -14.95
N ARG A 125 7.20 -7.00 -15.24
CA ARG A 125 7.63 -8.36 -14.88
C ARG A 125 8.62 -8.39 -13.71
N ALA A 126 8.84 -7.24 -13.06
CA ALA A 126 9.74 -7.14 -11.91
C ALA A 126 9.41 -8.16 -10.82
N ASP A 127 10.41 -8.71 -10.21
CA ASP A 127 10.28 -9.55 -9.03
C ASP A 127 10.09 -8.69 -7.76
N LYS A 128 9.79 -9.35 -6.64
CA LYS A 128 9.55 -8.67 -5.37
C LYS A 128 10.75 -7.84 -4.90
N LYS A 129 11.98 -8.36 -5.10
CA LYS A 129 13.21 -7.65 -4.70
C LYS A 129 13.39 -6.37 -5.49
N GLN A 130 13.14 -6.41 -6.79
CA GLN A 130 13.22 -5.25 -7.68
C GLN A 130 12.14 -4.20 -7.30
N VAL A 131 10.91 -4.62 -6.96
CA VAL A 131 9.87 -3.70 -6.48
C VAL A 131 10.31 -3.00 -5.19
N HIS A 132 10.82 -3.75 -4.20
CA HIS A 132 11.30 -3.18 -2.95
C HIS A 132 12.49 -2.23 -3.16
N GLU A 133 13.36 -2.53 -4.10
CA GLU A 133 14.46 -1.63 -4.49
C GLU A 133 13.93 -0.34 -5.15
N GLY A 134 12.96 -0.46 -6.05
CA GLY A 134 12.28 0.67 -6.67
C GLY A 134 11.61 1.59 -5.64
N VAL A 135 10.90 1.02 -4.65
CA VAL A 135 10.33 1.77 -3.53
C VAL A 135 11.42 2.52 -2.75
N ARG A 136 12.51 1.84 -2.38
CA ARG A 136 13.63 2.49 -1.67
C ARG A 136 14.25 3.63 -2.45
N ASN A 137 14.47 3.42 -3.75
CA ASN A 137 15.04 4.44 -4.64
C ASN A 137 14.11 5.66 -4.77
N PHE A 138 12.79 5.45 -4.80
CA PHE A 138 11.82 6.53 -4.77
C PHE A 138 11.87 7.29 -3.43
N LEU A 139 11.80 6.56 -2.32
CA LEU A 139 11.79 7.14 -0.98
C LEU A 139 13.10 7.84 -0.59
N ALA A 140 14.23 7.44 -1.16
CA ALA A 140 15.51 8.13 -0.96
C ALA A 140 15.50 9.60 -1.47
N LYS A 141 14.57 9.92 -2.37
CA LYS A 141 14.34 11.28 -2.91
C LYS A 141 13.24 12.04 -2.16
N VAL A 142 12.51 11.37 -1.28
CA VAL A 142 11.38 11.90 -0.51
C VAL A 142 11.88 12.38 0.86
N LYS A 143 11.45 13.56 1.29
CA LYS A 143 11.80 14.11 2.59
C LYS A 143 11.01 13.43 3.72
N GLY A 144 11.60 13.36 4.91
CA GLY A 144 10.94 12.90 6.12
C GLY A 144 11.56 11.65 6.75
N GLU A 145 11.35 11.50 8.05
CA GLU A 145 11.94 10.45 8.87
C GLU A 145 11.49 9.05 8.43
N LYS A 146 10.19 8.88 8.17
CA LYS A 146 9.62 7.60 7.72
C LYS A 146 10.14 7.17 6.35
N ALA A 147 10.34 8.10 5.42
CA ALA A 147 10.95 7.82 4.12
C ALA A 147 12.41 7.40 4.29
N ALA A 148 13.16 8.11 5.12
CA ALA A 148 14.56 7.77 5.44
C ALA A 148 14.68 6.42 6.16
N GLU A 149 13.72 6.04 7.01
CA GLU A 149 13.66 4.74 7.68
C GLU A 149 13.45 3.60 6.67
N LEU A 150 12.41 3.70 5.83
CA LEU A 150 12.03 2.64 4.88
C LEU A 150 12.98 2.55 3.67
N SER A 151 13.73 3.62 3.35
CA SER A 151 14.72 3.61 2.27
C SER A 151 15.99 2.82 2.61
N LYS A 152 16.26 2.56 3.90
CA LYS A 152 17.46 1.81 4.32
C LYS A 152 17.36 0.34 3.93
N PRO A 153 18.51 -0.33 3.63
CA PRO A 153 18.54 -1.77 3.43
C PRO A 153 18.02 -2.51 4.66
N MET A 154 17.16 -3.49 4.43
CA MET A 154 16.64 -4.31 5.52
C MET A 154 17.73 -5.22 6.08
N VAL A 155 18.24 -4.90 7.26
CA VAL A 155 19.19 -5.73 8.02
C VAL A 155 18.43 -6.36 9.17
N GLY A 156 18.15 -7.67 9.12
CA GLY A 156 17.49 -8.31 10.26
C GLY A 156 17.04 -9.75 10.05
N THR A 157 16.49 -10.34 11.11
CA THR A 157 16.01 -11.72 11.16
C THR A 157 14.79 -11.93 10.26
N LYS A 158 14.54 -13.18 9.80
CA LYS A 158 13.40 -13.54 8.91
C LYS A 158 12.04 -12.97 9.35
N ARG A 159 11.82 -12.78 10.65
CA ARG A 159 10.55 -12.30 11.21
C ARG A 159 10.34 -10.80 10.99
N LYS A 160 11.39 -10.01 11.07
CA LYS A 160 11.37 -8.57 10.80
C LYS A 160 11.22 -8.28 9.30
N LYS A 161 11.80 -9.17 8.47
CA LYS A 161 11.75 -9.06 7.00
C LYS A 161 10.34 -9.23 6.43
N THR A 162 9.52 -10.14 6.98
CA THR A 162 8.12 -10.36 6.55
C THR A 162 7.18 -9.19 6.90
N TRP A 163 7.47 -8.47 7.95
CA TRP A 163 6.67 -7.32 8.38
C TRP A 163 6.85 -6.15 7.44
N ASP A 164 8.11 -5.85 7.14
CA ASP A 164 8.46 -4.77 6.24
C ASP A 164 7.96 -5.06 4.80
N ASP A 165 7.92 -6.31 4.37
CA ASP A 165 7.50 -6.72 3.03
C ASP A 165 6.07 -6.28 2.68
N ASN A 166 5.08 -6.53 3.58
CA ASN A 166 3.68 -6.16 3.30
C ASN A 166 3.50 -4.62 3.30
N ALA A 167 4.19 -3.93 4.22
CA ALA A 167 4.17 -2.48 4.27
C ALA A 167 4.81 -1.87 3.00
N VAL A 168 5.94 -2.44 2.55
CA VAL A 168 6.61 -2.00 1.31
C VAL A 168 5.73 -2.22 0.08
N ASP A 169 5.03 -3.37 0.00
CA ASP A 169 4.10 -3.65 -1.10
C ASP A 169 2.95 -2.62 -1.11
N ALA A 170 2.39 -2.26 0.06
CA ALA A 170 1.36 -1.22 0.17
C ALA A 170 1.88 0.18 -0.21
N VAL A 171 3.11 0.53 0.20
CA VAL A 171 3.76 1.77 -0.21
C VAL A 171 4.02 1.79 -1.72
N ALA A 172 4.40 0.65 -2.34
CA ALA A 172 4.55 0.55 -3.79
C ALA A 172 3.25 0.86 -4.54
N ILE A 173 2.10 0.39 -4.01
CA ILE A 173 0.77 0.68 -4.56
C ILE A 173 0.47 2.19 -4.49
N ALA A 174 0.76 2.85 -3.37
CA ALA A 174 0.59 4.30 -3.23
C ALA A 174 1.51 5.07 -4.18
N ILE A 175 2.80 4.70 -4.27
CA ILE A 175 3.78 5.31 -5.19
C ILE A 175 3.33 5.15 -6.65
N CYS A 176 2.79 4.00 -7.05
CA CYS A 176 2.25 3.80 -8.38
C CYS A 176 1.21 4.86 -8.75
N HIS A 177 0.32 5.20 -7.81
CA HIS A 177 -0.68 6.24 -8.03
C HIS A 177 -0.04 7.62 -8.20
N VAL A 178 0.88 7.99 -7.31
CA VAL A 178 1.64 9.25 -7.39
C VAL A 178 2.32 9.39 -8.75
N LEU A 179 3.07 8.36 -9.17
CA LEU A 179 3.78 8.37 -10.45
C LEU A 179 2.84 8.46 -11.66
N LYS A 180 1.65 7.87 -11.59
CA LYS A 180 0.64 8.00 -12.64
C LYS A 180 -0.02 9.38 -12.69
N LEU A 181 -0.13 10.07 -11.56
CA LEU A 181 -0.61 11.46 -11.54
C LEU A 181 0.37 12.40 -12.22
N VAL A 182 1.67 12.24 -11.96
CA VAL A 182 2.72 13.11 -12.53
C VAL A 182 3.14 12.75 -13.96
N ALA A 183 2.80 11.55 -14.44
CA ALA A 183 3.07 11.12 -15.82
C ALA A 183 2.01 11.60 -16.85
N LYS A 184 0.96 12.29 -16.39
CA LYS A 184 -0.08 12.89 -17.25
C LYS A 184 0.30 14.28 -17.67
#